data_3d38a29d20b18f57b91885db83f64e39
#
_entry.id   3d38a29d20b18f57b91885db83f64e39
#
_cell.length_a   1.000
_cell.length_b   1.000
_cell.length_c   1.000
_cell.angle_alpha   90.00
_cell.angle_beta   90.00
_cell.angle_gamma   90.00
#
_symmetry.space_group_name_H-M   'P 1'
#
loop_
_entity.id
_entity.type
_entity.pdbx_description
1 polymer ?
#
loop_
_entity_poly.entity_id
_entity_poly.type
_entity_poly.pdbx_seq_one_letter_code
_entity_poly.pdbx_strand_id
1 'polypeptide(L)'
;MENQFLMSTSVTQRLQALRDEIQFLGLNAWLVTSADPHLSEHLPEHWMFLRYLSGFTGSYGCMVITADRALLWTDSRYWEQAARQLEGSGIELMRFGAEGVPNARQWLCENLPENAQVGCDPLTISENDFRRFEIAFSERGMILTGYISVTDHVWKGRPHPDVAPISVFTNTQESVARKLEKVRKAVHAAGADSLLLGTLEDIAWLTNLRGSDIACTPVFTSYLLVTDEDVTLYVDPTKIQTADVKKHLKTNSISVVAYSDRRAHIAQHLNGHRVLLDADAVNHAVYALLEQESSAYVVAGERPTALLKSRKNKAELELLKETMRQDGAALCEFFARLDEMLWDGEMPTEQELAEMLHAERAKRKGFVCDSFPAIVAFGANAALPHYN
;
A
#
# COMPACT_ATOMS: atom_id res chain seq x y z
N MET A 1 -18.72 -15.45 -4.10
CA MET A 1 -18.04 -16.49 -3.28
C MET A 1 -16.95 -15.92 -2.37
N GLU A 2 -16.87 -14.59 -2.25
CA GLU A 2 -15.77 -13.87 -1.56
C GLU A 2 -15.90 -13.73 -0.04
N ASN A 3 -17.06 -14.04 0.54
CA ASN A 3 -17.31 -13.78 1.98
C ASN A 3 -17.22 -15.01 2.90
N GLN A 4 -16.87 -16.19 2.40
CA GLN A 4 -16.92 -17.41 3.22
C GLN A 4 -15.69 -17.67 4.10
N PHE A 5 -14.52 -17.12 3.79
CA PHE A 5 -13.29 -17.37 4.55
C PHE A 5 -13.07 -16.40 5.74
N LEU A 6 -13.69 -15.22 5.73
CA LEU A 6 -13.66 -14.31 6.88
C LEU A 6 -14.53 -14.77 8.06
N MET A 7 -15.41 -15.76 7.86
CA MET A 7 -16.43 -16.17 8.83
C MET A 7 -16.04 -17.31 9.79
N SER A 8 -14.80 -17.84 9.76
CA SER A 8 -14.46 -18.98 10.63
C SER A 8 -14.09 -18.61 12.07
N THR A 9 -13.64 -17.38 12.32
CA THR A 9 -13.24 -16.90 13.65
C THR A 9 -13.85 -15.54 13.97
N SER A 10 -14.35 -15.35 15.20
CA SER A 10 -14.86 -14.05 15.64
C SER A 10 -13.73 -13.03 15.84
N VAL A 11 -14.06 -11.73 15.83
CA VAL A 11 -13.10 -10.65 16.16
C VAL A 11 -12.42 -10.94 17.51
N THR A 12 -13.20 -11.35 18.52
CA THR A 12 -12.68 -11.71 19.85
C THR A 12 -11.63 -12.83 19.78
N GLN A 13 -11.88 -13.88 18.97
CA GLN A 13 -10.91 -14.99 18.81
C GLN A 13 -9.63 -14.53 18.10
N ARG A 14 -9.74 -13.66 17.09
CA ARG A 14 -8.59 -13.10 16.37
C ARG A 14 -7.75 -12.19 17.27
N LEU A 15 -8.38 -11.35 18.07
CA LEU A 15 -7.71 -10.51 19.07
C LEU A 15 -7.05 -11.37 20.15
N GLN A 16 -7.70 -12.47 20.59
CA GLN A 16 -7.10 -13.38 21.56
C GLN A 16 -5.85 -14.08 20.98
N ALA A 17 -5.91 -14.56 19.74
CA ALA A 17 -4.75 -15.14 19.07
C ALA A 17 -3.56 -14.17 18.99
N LEU A 18 -3.81 -12.88 18.73
CA LEU A 18 -2.76 -11.87 18.76
C LEU A 18 -2.24 -11.60 20.18
N ARG A 19 -3.12 -11.59 21.19
CA ARG A 19 -2.71 -11.45 22.60
C ARG A 19 -1.83 -12.61 23.07
N ASP A 20 -2.13 -13.81 22.61
CA ASP A 20 -1.29 -14.98 22.91
C ASP A 20 0.12 -14.84 22.32
N GLU A 21 0.25 -14.30 21.10
CA GLU A 21 1.55 -13.98 20.49
C GLU A 21 2.26 -12.83 21.24
N ILE A 22 1.55 -11.77 21.61
CA ILE A 22 2.09 -10.66 22.43
C ILE A 22 2.68 -11.20 23.73
N GLN A 23 1.94 -12.07 24.43
CA GLN A 23 2.40 -12.70 25.66
C GLN A 23 3.58 -13.61 25.44
N PHE A 24 3.56 -14.45 24.38
CA PHE A 24 4.65 -15.35 24.04
C PHE A 24 5.96 -14.60 23.77
N LEU A 25 5.88 -13.45 23.10
CA LEU A 25 7.03 -12.59 22.80
C LEU A 25 7.45 -11.68 23.98
N GLY A 26 6.72 -11.70 25.10
CA GLY A 26 7.00 -10.84 26.24
C GLY A 26 6.74 -9.35 26.01
N LEU A 27 5.82 -9.02 25.08
CA LEU A 27 5.49 -7.65 24.72
C LEU A 27 4.34 -7.10 25.57
N ASN A 28 4.30 -5.78 25.72
CA ASN A 28 3.22 -5.07 26.40
C ASN A 28 2.09 -4.65 25.44
N ALA A 29 2.43 -4.43 24.18
CA ALA A 29 1.47 -4.06 23.13
C ALA A 29 1.94 -4.47 21.74
N TRP A 30 1.00 -4.50 20.80
CA TRP A 30 1.26 -4.66 19.38
C TRP A 30 0.63 -3.52 18.59
N LEU A 31 1.42 -2.89 17.70
CA LEU A 31 0.97 -1.86 16.76
C LEU A 31 0.67 -2.51 15.41
N VAL A 32 -0.56 -2.31 14.92
CA VAL A 32 -1.00 -2.71 13.58
C VAL A 32 -1.22 -1.46 12.73
N THR A 33 -0.62 -1.41 11.56
CA THR A 33 -0.78 -0.33 10.59
C THR A 33 -1.66 -0.76 9.42
N SER A 34 -2.28 0.18 8.72
CA SER A 34 -2.93 -0.03 7.42
C SER A 34 -1.91 0.19 6.30
N ALA A 35 -0.98 -0.76 6.14
CA ALA A 35 0.07 -0.68 5.13
C ALA A 35 0.49 -2.08 4.64
N ASP A 36 1.16 -2.10 3.49
CA ASP A 36 1.88 -3.25 2.93
C ASP A 36 3.39 -2.98 2.88
N PRO A 37 4.23 -3.92 2.43
CA PRO A 37 5.67 -3.68 2.32
C PRO A 37 6.11 -2.58 1.36
N HIS A 38 5.19 -2.09 0.56
CA HIS A 38 5.40 -1.05 -0.45
C HIS A 38 4.81 0.29 -0.02
N LEU A 39 4.17 0.33 1.17
CA LEU A 39 3.45 1.49 1.72
C LEU A 39 2.40 2.01 0.73
N SER A 40 1.70 1.08 0.07
CA SER A 40 0.67 1.37 -0.92
C SER A 40 -0.55 2.03 -0.26
N GLU A 41 -1.21 2.96 -0.98
CA GLU A 41 -2.45 3.59 -0.52
C GLU A 41 -3.61 2.58 -0.47
N HIS A 42 -3.69 1.72 -1.48
CA HIS A 42 -4.66 0.62 -1.53
C HIS A 42 -3.93 -0.71 -1.32
N LEU A 43 -4.44 -1.51 -0.42
CA LEU A 43 -3.78 -2.76 -0.03
C LEU A 43 -4.32 -3.96 -0.80
N PRO A 44 -3.45 -4.87 -1.26
CA PRO A 44 -3.85 -6.23 -1.59
C PRO A 44 -4.45 -6.93 -0.36
N GLU A 45 -5.41 -7.82 -0.58
CA GLU A 45 -6.08 -8.56 0.53
C GLU A 45 -5.10 -9.26 1.47
N HIS A 46 -4.02 -9.78 0.94
CA HIS A 46 -2.93 -10.40 1.71
C HIS A 46 -2.41 -9.50 2.84
N TRP A 47 -2.44 -8.19 2.67
CA TRP A 47 -1.91 -7.21 3.63
C TRP A 47 -2.99 -6.52 4.48
N MET A 48 -4.26 -6.88 4.35
CA MET A 48 -5.36 -6.28 5.12
C MET A 48 -5.49 -6.83 6.54
N PHE A 49 -4.38 -6.90 7.27
CA PHE A 49 -4.35 -7.48 8.62
C PHE A 49 -5.22 -6.70 9.63
N LEU A 50 -5.26 -5.37 9.53
CA LEU A 50 -6.12 -4.53 10.35
C LEU A 50 -7.60 -4.91 10.13
N ARG A 51 -8.03 -5.04 8.86
CA ARG A 51 -9.38 -5.50 8.50
C ARG A 51 -9.68 -6.90 9.03
N TYR A 52 -8.72 -7.83 8.91
CA TYR A 52 -8.88 -9.17 9.46
C TYR A 52 -9.12 -9.14 10.97
N LEU A 53 -8.33 -8.38 11.73
CA LEU A 53 -8.45 -8.33 13.18
C LEU A 53 -9.75 -7.66 13.65
N SER A 54 -10.14 -6.56 13.02
CA SER A 54 -11.21 -5.67 13.53
C SER A 54 -12.56 -5.82 12.83
N GLY A 55 -12.56 -6.30 11.57
CA GLY A 55 -13.73 -6.19 10.69
C GLY A 55 -13.95 -4.79 10.10
N PHE A 56 -13.13 -3.81 10.45
CA PHE A 56 -13.21 -2.46 9.90
C PHE A 56 -12.71 -2.42 8.46
N THR A 57 -13.53 -1.89 7.54
CA THR A 57 -13.24 -1.89 6.09
C THR A 57 -12.75 -0.55 5.54
N GLY A 58 -12.60 0.48 6.37
CA GLY A 58 -12.02 1.75 5.94
C GLY A 58 -10.56 1.60 5.51
N SER A 59 -10.12 2.44 4.59
CA SER A 59 -8.77 2.35 4.00
C SER A 59 -7.67 2.95 4.86
N TYR A 60 -8.01 3.69 5.92
CA TYR A 60 -7.03 4.32 6.79
C TYR A 60 -7.30 4.01 8.26
N GLY A 61 -6.28 3.56 8.96
CA GLY A 61 -6.34 3.34 10.39
C GLY A 61 -5.07 2.71 10.95
N CYS A 62 -4.97 2.71 12.26
CA CYS A 62 -4.00 1.88 12.99
C CYS A 62 -4.66 1.33 14.24
N MET A 63 -4.15 0.21 14.73
CA MET A 63 -4.61 -0.39 15.98
C MET A 63 -3.47 -0.54 16.97
N VAL A 64 -3.83 -0.42 18.25
CA VAL A 64 -2.98 -0.85 19.36
C VAL A 64 -3.73 -1.93 20.14
N ILE A 65 -3.09 -3.06 20.34
CA ILE A 65 -3.61 -4.18 21.09
C ILE A 65 -2.70 -4.41 22.31
N THR A 66 -3.29 -4.41 23.51
CA THR A 66 -2.64 -4.78 24.76
C THR A 66 -3.28 -6.06 25.30
N ALA A 67 -2.83 -6.53 26.46
CA ALA A 67 -3.41 -7.71 27.11
C ALA A 67 -4.92 -7.55 27.38
N ASP A 68 -5.38 -6.34 27.68
CA ASP A 68 -6.75 -6.04 28.14
C ASP A 68 -7.53 -5.11 27.20
N ARG A 69 -6.86 -4.33 26.35
CA ARG A 69 -7.49 -3.36 25.45
C ARG A 69 -7.21 -3.62 23.99
N ALA A 70 -8.10 -3.16 23.12
CA ALA A 70 -7.88 -3.05 21.68
C ALA A 70 -8.47 -1.72 21.21
N LEU A 71 -7.66 -0.89 20.58
CA LEU A 71 -8.04 0.46 20.17
C LEU A 71 -7.78 0.60 18.67
N LEU A 72 -8.68 1.27 17.96
CA LEU A 72 -8.55 1.57 16.53
C LEU A 72 -8.67 3.06 16.29
N TRP A 73 -7.62 3.65 15.74
CA TRP A 73 -7.62 5.04 15.27
C TRP A 73 -7.98 5.08 13.79
N THR A 74 -8.93 5.94 13.44
CA THR A 74 -9.22 6.32 12.06
C THR A 74 -9.67 7.78 11.99
N ASP A 75 -9.54 8.41 10.82
CA ASP A 75 -9.88 9.81 10.63
C ASP A 75 -11.38 10.05 10.38
N SER A 76 -11.76 11.33 10.27
CA SER A 76 -13.15 11.76 10.19
C SER A 76 -13.94 11.18 9.01
N ARG A 77 -13.28 10.73 7.95
CA ARG A 77 -13.93 10.08 6.81
C ARG A 77 -14.66 8.79 7.19
N TYR A 78 -14.17 8.12 8.25
CA TYR A 78 -14.59 6.78 8.65
C TYR A 78 -15.20 6.71 10.06
N TRP A 79 -15.33 7.79 10.82
CA TRP A 79 -15.80 7.72 12.19
C TRP A 79 -17.18 7.03 12.34
N GLU A 80 -18.13 7.37 11.47
CA GLU A 80 -19.48 6.76 11.52
C GLU A 80 -19.45 5.30 11.08
N GLN A 81 -18.69 4.99 10.03
CA GLN A 81 -18.51 3.62 9.56
C GLN A 81 -17.85 2.75 10.63
N ALA A 82 -16.74 3.23 11.22
CA ALA A 82 -16.03 2.53 12.27
C ALA A 82 -16.90 2.31 13.52
N ALA A 83 -17.66 3.33 13.94
CA ALA A 83 -18.58 3.18 15.09
C ALA A 83 -19.57 2.03 14.89
N ARG A 84 -20.14 1.90 13.68
CA ARG A 84 -21.06 0.80 13.33
C ARG A 84 -20.35 -0.55 13.22
N GLN A 85 -19.20 -0.61 12.55
CA GLN A 85 -18.49 -1.86 12.30
C GLN A 85 -17.79 -2.43 13.54
N LEU A 86 -17.43 -1.59 14.51
CA LEU A 86 -16.79 -2.00 15.75
C LEU A 86 -17.79 -2.28 16.89
N GLU A 87 -19.09 -2.06 16.67
CA GLU A 87 -20.12 -2.30 17.69
C GLU A 87 -20.08 -3.78 18.13
N GLY A 88 -20.01 -4.00 19.44
CA GLY A 88 -19.95 -5.34 20.04
C GLY A 88 -18.64 -6.12 19.85
N SER A 89 -17.64 -5.54 19.18
CA SER A 89 -16.34 -6.17 18.91
C SER A 89 -15.38 -6.16 20.11
N GLY A 90 -15.61 -5.26 21.09
CA GLY A 90 -14.66 -4.97 22.17
C GLY A 90 -13.48 -4.09 21.75
N ILE A 91 -13.51 -3.52 20.54
CA ILE A 91 -12.51 -2.56 20.05
C ILE A 91 -13.01 -1.14 20.29
N GLU A 92 -12.21 -0.32 20.94
CA GLU A 92 -12.49 1.08 21.20
C GLU A 92 -12.15 1.94 19.98
N LEU A 93 -13.11 2.75 19.51
CA LEU A 93 -12.87 3.72 18.44
C LEU A 93 -12.18 4.98 18.97
N MET A 94 -11.01 5.26 18.47
CA MET A 94 -10.24 6.49 18.70
C MET A 94 -10.40 7.42 17.49
N ARG A 95 -11.19 8.48 17.63
CA ARG A 95 -11.48 9.44 16.54
C ARG A 95 -10.27 10.33 16.27
N PHE A 96 -9.34 9.82 15.45
CA PHE A 96 -8.09 10.53 15.14
C PHE A 96 -8.36 11.93 14.58
N GLY A 97 -7.72 12.95 15.18
CA GLY A 97 -7.89 14.35 14.83
C GLY A 97 -9.02 15.07 15.58
N ALA A 98 -9.82 14.37 16.37
CA ALA A 98 -10.78 15.02 17.29
C ALA A 98 -10.05 15.63 18.50
N GLU A 99 -10.62 16.72 19.05
CA GLU A 99 -10.07 17.40 20.21
C GLU A 99 -9.99 16.45 21.42
N GLY A 100 -8.85 16.44 22.10
CA GLY A 100 -8.63 15.61 23.29
C GLY A 100 -8.34 14.14 23.00
N VAL A 101 -8.32 13.70 21.74
CA VAL A 101 -7.99 12.32 21.38
C VAL A 101 -6.50 12.19 21.04
N PRO A 102 -5.70 11.48 21.85
CA PRO A 102 -4.29 11.27 21.58
C PRO A 102 -4.12 10.39 20.33
N ASN A 103 -3.06 10.59 19.56
CA ASN A 103 -2.67 9.61 18.53
C ASN A 103 -2.10 8.33 19.18
N ALA A 104 -1.98 7.26 18.39
CA ALA A 104 -1.54 5.95 18.90
C ALA A 104 -0.20 6.00 19.66
N ARG A 105 0.76 6.79 19.17
CA ARG A 105 2.07 6.97 19.80
C ARG A 105 1.97 7.66 21.16
N GLN A 106 1.20 8.76 21.23
CA GLN A 106 0.96 9.46 22.48
C GLN A 106 0.24 8.55 23.49
N TRP A 107 -0.80 7.84 23.03
CA TRP A 107 -1.55 6.92 23.87
C TRP A 107 -0.64 5.82 24.47
N LEU A 108 0.23 5.23 23.66
CA LEU A 108 1.21 4.22 24.14
C LEU A 108 2.12 4.80 25.22
N CYS A 109 2.66 6.01 24.99
CA CYS A 109 3.49 6.69 25.99
C CYS A 109 2.74 6.99 27.30
N GLU A 110 1.47 7.34 27.22
CA GLU A 110 0.68 7.72 28.41
C GLU A 110 0.16 6.53 29.20
N ASN A 111 -0.10 5.39 28.54
CA ASN A 111 -0.83 4.25 29.12
C ASN A 111 0.02 3.02 29.40
N LEU A 112 1.21 2.89 28.81
CA LEU A 112 2.11 1.78 29.11
C LEU A 112 3.11 2.12 30.20
N PRO A 113 3.63 1.11 30.93
CA PRO A 113 4.66 1.33 31.93
C PRO A 113 5.97 1.80 31.30
N GLU A 114 6.87 2.35 32.12
CA GLU A 114 8.25 2.60 31.72
C GLU A 114 8.94 1.27 31.29
N ASN A 115 9.84 1.38 30.32
CA ASN A 115 10.54 0.24 29.72
C ASN A 115 9.63 -0.77 28.99
N ALA A 116 8.40 -0.37 28.61
CA ALA A 116 7.49 -1.26 27.90
C ALA A 116 8.06 -1.65 26.52
N GLN A 117 7.78 -2.90 26.13
CA GLN A 117 8.14 -3.44 24.82
C GLN A 117 6.91 -3.42 23.92
N VAL A 118 6.98 -2.72 22.79
CA VAL A 118 5.90 -2.65 21.78
C VAL A 118 6.38 -3.38 20.53
N GLY A 119 5.56 -4.31 20.01
CA GLY A 119 5.85 -5.00 18.77
C GLY A 119 5.13 -4.37 17.57
N CYS A 120 5.70 -4.50 16.39
CA CYS A 120 5.05 -4.18 15.12
C CYS A 120 5.58 -5.09 14.00
N ASP A 121 4.89 -5.11 12.84
CA ASP A 121 5.45 -5.70 11.63
C ASP A 121 6.31 -4.63 10.91
N PRO A 122 7.64 -4.80 10.83
CA PRO A 122 8.53 -3.81 10.24
C PRO A 122 8.38 -3.68 8.73
N LEU A 123 7.66 -4.60 8.07
CA LEU A 123 7.31 -4.53 6.66
C LEU A 123 6.18 -3.52 6.38
N THR A 124 5.35 -3.21 7.39
CA THR A 124 4.13 -2.41 7.23
C THR A 124 4.20 -1.04 7.93
N ILE A 125 5.38 -0.59 8.27
CA ILE A 125 5.62 0.73 8.85
C ILE A 125 6.77 1.41 8.12
N SER A 126 6.62 2.71 7.77
CA SER A 126 7.70 3.47 7.15
C SER A 126 8.87 3.64 8.12
N GLU A 127 10.08 3.78 7.59
CA GLU A 127 11.26 4.09 8.41
C GLU A 127 11.05 5.38 9.22
N ASN A 128 10.47 6.40 8.60
CA ASN A 128 10.23 7.67 9.27
C ASN A 128 9.23 7.54 10.44
N ASP A 129 8.15 6.77 10.27
CA ASP A 129 7.20 6.53 11.35
C ASP A 129 7.80 5.65 12.45
N PHE A 130 8.57 4.62 12.10
CA PHE A 130 9.27 3.78 13.09
C PHE A 130 10.19 4.65 13.96
N ARG A 131 11.00 5.52 13.37
CA ARG A 131 11.86 6.46 14.11
C ARG A 131 11.08 7.45 14.96
N ARG A 132 9.93 7.91 14.51
CA ARG A 132 9.06 8.78 15.33
C ARG A 132 8.58 8.07 16.59
N PHE A 133 8.31 6.77 16.54
CA PHE A 133 8.01 5.97 17.72
C PHE A 133 9.24 5.81 18.61
N GLU A 134 10.40 5.45 18.06
CA GLU A 134 11.64 5.30 18.83
C GLU A 134 11.99 6.59 19.61
N ILE A 135 11.91 7.75 18.96
CA ILE A 135 12.18 9.05 19.60
C ILE A 135 11.20 9.29 20.75
N ALA A 136 9.90 9.07 20.55
CA ALA A 136 8.91 9.27 21.60
C ALA A 136 9.05 8.28 22.76
N PHE A 137 9.46 7.05 22.46
CA PHE A 137 9.62 5.97 23.45
C PHE A 137 10.89 6.12 24.27
N SER A 138 11.94 6.73 23.72
CA SER A 138 13.26 6.86 24.35
C SER A 138 13.21 7.58 25.70
N GLU A 139 12.35 8.59 25.85
CA GLU A 139 12.20 9.36 27.08
C GLU A 139 11.64 8.52 28.25
N ARG A 140 11.01 7.39 27.95
CA ARG A 140 10.42 6.46 28.92
C ARG A 140 11.11 5.10 28.98
N GLY A 141 12.24 4.95 28.27
CA GLY A 141 12.95 3.67 28.15
C GLY A 141 12.17 2.59 27.39
N MET A 142 11.07 2.96 26.71
CA MET A 142 10.26 2.04 25.90
C MET A 142 10.97 1.72 24.60
N ILE A 143 10.66 0.55 24.01
CA ILE A 143 11.28 0.08 22.76
C ILE A 143 10.18 -0.35 21.78
N LEU A 144 10.33 0.03 20.50
CA LEU A 144 9.57 -0.54 19.40
C LEU A 144 10.44 -1.63 18.73
N THR A 145 9.90 -2.84 18.57
CA THR A 145 10.62 -3.99 18.00
C THR A 145 9.84 -4.59 16.83
N GLY A 146 10.53 -4.87 15.73
CA GLY A 146 9.95 -5.48 14.53
C GLY A 146 9.92 -7.01 14.60
N TYR A 147 8.75 -7.62 14.30
CA TYR A 147 8.57 -9.06 14.16
C TYR A 147 7.74 -9.37 12.89
N ILE A 148 8.34 -10.03 11.91
CA ILE A 148 7.71 -10.31 10.60
C ILE A 148 6.68 -11.47 10.68
N SER A 149 6.88 -12.44 11.57
CA SER A 149 6.12 -13.70 11.56
C SER A 149 4.75 -13.66 12.26
N VAL A 150 4.46 -12.62 13.04
CA VAL A 150 3.25 -12.56 13.89
C VAL A 150 1.97 -12.58 13.07
N THR A 151 1.92 -11.85 11.97
CA THR A 151 0.75 -11.84 11.08
C THR A 151 0.40 -13.24 10.58
N ASP A 152 1.38 -14.04 10.15
CA ASP A 152 1.17 -15.40 9.64
C ASP A 152 0.82 -16.41 10.75
N HIS A 153 1.28 -16.17 11.99
CA HIS A 153 0.89 -16.97 13.14
C HIS A 153 -0.57 -16.73 13.53
N VAL A 154 -1.03 -15.49 13.48
CA VAL A 154 -2.38 -15.08 13.89
C VAL A 154 -3.41 -15.28 12.76
N TRP A 155 -3.07 -14.94 11.54
CA TRP A 155 -4.00 -15.01 10.40
C TRP A 155 -3.90 -16.34 9.67
N LYS A 156 -4.54 -17.37 10.21
CA LYS A 156 -4.65 -18.66 9.52
C LYS A 156 -5.56 -18.53 8.30
N GLY A 157 -5.12 -19.06 7.17
CA GLY A 157 -5.86 -18.94 5.90
C GLY A 157 -5.73 -17.54 5.25
N ARG A 158 -4.67 -16.80 5.58
CA ARG A 158 -4.33 -15.54 4.92
C ARG A 158 -4.35 -15.70 3.39
N PRO A 159 -5.01 -14.80 2.64
CA PRO A 159 -5.03 -14.86 1.18
C PRO A 159 -3.62 -14.90 0.59
N HIS A 160 -3.43 -15.65 -0.48
CA HIS A 160 -2.14 -15.62 -1.19
C HIS A 160 -1.96 -14.32 -1.95
N PRO A 161 -0.72 -13.80 -2.11
CA PRO A 161 -0.45 -12.69 -3.00
C PRO A 161 -0.89 -12.98 -4.43
N ASP A 162 -1.33 -11.94 -5.15
CA ASP A 162 -1.71 -12.08 -6.56
C ASP A 162 -0.50 -12.45 -7.43
N VAL A 163 -0.73 -13.33 -8.40
CA VAL A 163 0.28 -13.81 -9.35
C VAL A 163 -0.06 -13.42 -10.80
N ALA A 164 -0.92 -12.43 -11.00
CA ALA A 164 -1.29 -11.97 -12.33
C ALA A 164 -0.06 -11.55 -13.16
N PRO A 165 -0.06 -11.84 -14.48
CA PRO A 165 1.07 -11.51 -15.34
C PRO A 165 1.20 -10.00 -15.52
N ILE A 166 2.44 -9.52 -15.64
CA ILE A 166 2.75 -8.14 -16.00
C ILE A 166 2.72 -7.95 -17.51
N SER A 167 2.55 -6.70 -17.95
CA SER A 167 2.49 -6.28 -19.35
C SER A 167 3.38 -5.08 -19.61
N VAL A 168 3.74 -4.86 -20.88
CA VAL A 168 4.50 -3.68 -21.31
C VAL A 168 3.54 -2.52 -21.60
N PHE A 169 3.79 -1.37 -21.00
CA PHE A 169 3.07 -0.13 -21.33
C PHE A 169 3.71 0.54 -22.53
N THR A 170 3.02 0.50 -23.67
CA THR A 170 3.53 1.00 -24.95
C THR A 170 3.15 2.45 -25.27
N ASN A 171 2.16 3.01 -24.56
CA ASN A 171 1.64 4.36 -24.82
C ASN A 171 2.48 5.48 -24.18
N THR A 172 3.77 5.24 -23.97
CA THR A 172 4.72 6.24 -23.51
C THR A 172 5.66 6.65 -24.63
N GLN A 173 5.98 7.94 -24.72
CA GLN A 173 7.02 8.45 -25.62
C GLN A 173 8.39 8.55 -24.94
N GLU A 174 8.47 8.23 -23.67
CA GLU A 174 9.72 8.25 -22.93
C GLU A 174 10.23 6.84 -22.66
N SER A 175 11.41 6.53 -23.20
CA SER A 175 12.05 5.24 -23.02
C SER A 175 12.53 5.05 -21.58
N VAL A 176 12.64 3.78 -21.14
CA VAL A 176 13.23 3.40 -19.86
C VAL A 176 14.63 3.99 -19.71
N ALA A 177 15.47 3.90 -20.74
CA ALA A 177 16.83 4.42 -20.74
C ALA A 177 16.88 5.93 -20.42
N ARG A 178 15.97 6.72 -21.05
CA ARG A 178 15.91 8.17 -20.77
C ARG A 178 15.43 8.50 -19.36
N LYS A 179 14.51 7.72 -18.82
CA LYS A 179 14.06 7.86 -17.43
C LYS A 179 15.18 7.50 -16.46
N LEU A 180 15.89 6.41 -16.69
CA LEU A 180 17.04 5.98 -15.90
C LEU A 180 18.16 7.02 -15.89
N GLU A 181 18.46 7.65 -17.04
CA GLU A 181 19.45 8.74 -17.13
C GLU A 181 19.07 9.90 -16.18
N LYS A 182 17.80 10.33 -16.21
CA LYS A 182 17.32 11.40 -15.31
C LYS A 182 17.38 11.00 -13.85
N VAL A 183 16.99 9.76 -13.54
CA VAL A 183 17.02 9.22 -12.17
C VAL A 183 18.44 9.14 -11.65
N ARG A 184 19.37 8.53 -12.40
CA ARG A 184 20.78 8.46 -12.01
C ARG A 184 21.39 9.82 -11.77
N LYS A 185 21.12 10.79 -12.67
CA LYS A 185 21.58 12.19 -12.48
C LYS A 185 21.07 12.79 -11.17
N ALA A 186 19.81 12.54 -10.81
CA ALA A 186 19.23 13.05 -9.57
C ALA A 186 19.79 12.34 -8.33
N VAL A 187 20.03 11.02 -8.42
CA VAL A 187 20.70 10.23 -7.37
C VAL A 187 22.11 10.76 -7.08
N HIS A 188 22.89 11.00 -8.12
CA HIS A 188 24.21 11.61 -7.97
C HIS A 188 24.16 13.02 -7.36
N ALA A 189 23.19 13.84 -7.78
CA ALA A 189 22.99 15.17 -7.21
C ALA A 189 22.65 15.13 -5.70
N ALA A 190 22.03 14.03 -5.23
CA ALA A 190 21.79 13.76 -3.81
C ALA A 190 23.01 13.19 -3.07
N GLY A 191 24.14 12.95 -3.75
CA GLY A 191 25.36 12.40 -3.17
C GLY A 191 25.33 10.88 -2.98
N ALA A 192 24.50 10.18 -3.74
CA ALA A 192 24.39 8.72 -3.77
C ALA A 192 24.82 8.17 -5.13
N ASP A 193 25.06 6.86 -5.22
CA ASP A 193 25.37 6.11 -6.45
C ASP A 193 24.31 5.05 -6.76
N SER A 194 23.39 4.82 -5.84
CA SER A 194 22.36 3.81 -5.93
C SER A 194 21.02 4.32 -5.39
N LEU A 195 19.92 3.78 -5.91
CA LEU A 195 18.55 4.05 -5.48
C LEU A 195 17.81 2.74 -5.31
N LEU A 196 17.22 2.51 -4.16
CA LEU A 196 16.32 1.39 -3.92
C LEU A 196 14.87 1.90 -3.83
N LEU A 197 14.02 1.44 -4.74
CA LEU A 197 12.60 1.78 -4.79
C LEU A 197 11.74 0.63 -4.28
N GLY A 198 10.81 0.96 -3.36
CA GLY A 198 9.73 0.09 -2.91
C GLY A 198 8.35 0.52 -3.43
N THR A 199 8.16 1.78 -3.82
CA THR A 199 6.90 2.31 -4.32
C THR A 199 6.53 1.75 -5.68
N LEU A 200 5.39 1.03 -5.74
CA LEU A 200 4.98 0.26 -6.93
C LEU A 200 4.71 1.14 -8.15
N GLU A 201 4.11 2.31 -7.95
CA GLU A 201 3.81 3.26 -9.02
C GLU A 201 5.08 3.87 -9.65
N ASP A 202 6.12 4.06 -8.84
CA ASP A 202 7.39 4.58 -9.32
C ASP A 202 8.13 3.51 -10.15
N ILE A 203 8.10 2.26 -9.69
CA ILE A 203 8.64 1.11 -10.41
C ILE A 203 7.92 0.91 -11.73
N ALA A 204 6.58 0.90 -11.73
CA ALA A 204 5.77 0.75 -12.92
C ALA A 204 6.03 1.89 -13.94
N TRP A 205 6.17 3.14 -13.44
CA TRP A 205 6.52 4.29 -14.30
C TRP A 205 7.92 4.18 -14.87
N LEU A 206 8.93 3.87 -14.03
CA LEU A 206 10.33 3.85 -14.45
C LEU A 206 10.60 2.72 -15.46
N THR A 207 10.02 1.54 -15.21
CA THR A 207 10.21 0.34 -16.05
C THR A 207 9.29 0.29 -17.28
N ASN A 208 8.27 1.15 -17.39
CA ASN A 208 7.20 1.04 -18.39
C ASN A 208 6.48 -0.32 -18.35
N LEU A 209 6.34 -0.91 -17.17
CA LEU A 209 5.58 -2.14 -16.94
C LEU A 209 4.29 -1.86 -16.17
N ARG A 210 3.30 -2.71 -16.35
CA ARG A 210 2.02 -2.63 -15.63
C ARG A 210 1.62 -4.03 -15.17
N GLY A 211 0.93 -4.08 -14.03
CA GLY A 211 0.32 -5.28 -13.47
C GLY A 211 -1.10 -4.98 -12.97
N SER A 212 -1.66 -5.90 -12.19
CA SER A 212 -3.01 -5.81 -11.63
C SER A 212 -3.09 -6.31 -10.20
N ASP A 213 -1.99 -6.24 -9.45
CA ASP A 213 -1.92 -6.75 -8.07
C ASP A 213 -2.75 -5.90 -7.08
N ILE A 214 -3.03 -4.66 -7.44
CA ILE A 214 -3.86 -3.75 -6.66
C ILE A 214 -5.06 -3.32 -7.50
N ALA A 215 -6.25 -3.44 -6.95
CA ALA A 215 -7.48 -3.03 -7.62
C ALA A 215 -7.41 -1.55 -8.05
N CYS A 216 -7.88 -1.24 -9.24
CA CYS A 216 -7.89 0.11 -9.81
C CYS A 216 -6.52 0.78 -9.97
N THR A 217 -5.42 0.09 -9.66
CA THR A 217 -4.06 0.63 -9.76
C THR A 217 -3.19 -0.34 -10.58
N PRO A 218 -2.74 0.05 -11.78
CA PRO A 218 -2.05 -0.87 -12.68
C PRO A 218 -0.58 -1.09 -12.30
N VAL A 219 -0.33 -1.63 -11.12
CA VAL A 219 0.98 -1.90 -10.53
C VAL A 219 1.16 -3.39 -10.22
N PHE A 220 2.37 -3.78 -9.87
CA PHE A 220 2.71 -5.14 -9.49
C PHE A 220 3.71 -5.14 -8.33
N THR A 221 3.57 -6.08 -7.43
CA THR A 221 4.43 -6.27 -6.26
C THR A 221 5.88 -6.48 -6.68
N SER A 222 6.75 -5.54 -6.35
CA SER A 222 8.16 -5.54 -6.77
C SER A 222 8.99 -4.54 -5.97
N TYR A 223 10.32 -4.74 -5.97
CA TYR A 223 11.31 -3.71 -5.66
C TYR A 223 12.17 -3.45 -6.91
N LEU A 224 12.77 -2.28 -6.98
CA LEU A 224 13.71 -1.95 -8.06
C LEU A 224 14.98 -1.33 -7.48
N LEU A 225 16.11 -1.94 -7.79
CA LEU A 225 17.41 -1.39 -7.50
C LEU A 225 17.99 -0.77 -8.77
N VAL A 226 18.42 0.48 -8.67
CA VAL A 226 19.13 1.20 -9.75
C VAL A 226 20.48 1.60 -9.22
N THR A 227 21.54 1.13 -9.85
CA THR A 227 22.92 1.57 -9.64
C THR A 227 23.43 2.32 -10.87
N ASP A 228 24.67 2.76 -10.88
CA ASP A 228 25.27 3.38 -12.06
C ASP A 228 25.36 2.41 -13.25
N GLU A 229 25.62 1.15 -12.97
CA GLU A 229 25.87 0.13 -14.00
C GLU A 229 24.62 -0.72 -14.27
N ASP A 230 23.86 -1.05 -13.22
CA ASP A 230 22.83 -2.09 -13.26
C ASP A 230 21.43 -1.55 -12.92
N VAL A 231 20.43 -2.32 -13.36
CA VAL A 231 19.04 -2.20 -12.93
C VAL A 231 18.52 -3.59 -12.61
N THR A 232 18.10 -3.82 -11.37
CA THR A 232 17.58 -5.12 -10.92
C THR A 232 16.14 -4.98 -10.45
N LEU A 233 15.24 -5.71 -11.10
CA LEU A 233 13.83 -5.84 -10.74
C LEU A 233 13.63 -7.10 -9.87
N TYR A 234 13.16 -6.90 -8.64
CA TYR A 234 12.77 -7.99 -7.75
C TYR A 234 11.27 -8.21 -7.89
N VAL A 235 10.87 -9.29 -8.50
CA VAL A 235 9.49 -9.63 -8.81
C VAL A 235 9.30 -11.15 -8.79
N ASP A 236 8.08 -11.62 -8.53
CA ASP A 236 7.79 -13.05 -8.69
C ASP A 236 8.00 -13.45 -10.18
N PRO A 237 8.90 -14.39 -10.46
CA PRO A 237 9.20 -14.81 -11.85
C PRO A 237 7.96 -15.33 -12.59
N THR A 238 6.95 -15.82 -11.89
CA THR A 238 5.70 -16.29 -12.50
C THR A 238 4.91 -15.19 -13.18
N LYS A 239 5.13 -13.92 -12.81
CA LYS A 239 4.52 -12.75 -13.45
C LYS A 239 5.14 -12.40 -14.81
N ILE A 240 6.36 -12.89 -15.11
CA ILE A 240 7.10 -12.62 -16.35
C ILE A 240 6.79 -13.73 -17.36
N GLN A 241 5.57 -13.79 -17.87
CA GLN A 241 5.12 -14.89 -18.71
C GLN A 241 5.30 -14.60 -20.21
N THR A 242 5.01 -13.38 -20.65
CA THR A 242 4.92 -13.05 -22.07
C THR A 242 6.28 -12.80 -22.72
N ALA A 243 6.39 -13.13 -24.00
CA ALA A 243 7.61 -12.87 -24.80
C ALA A 243 7.95 -11.39 -24.87
N ASP A 244 6.92 -10.52 -24.91
CA ASP A 244 7.08 -9.06 -24.99
C ASP A 244 7.72 -8.50 -23.72
N VAL A 245 7.29 -8.95 -22.54
CA VAL A 245 7.89 -8.54 -21.26
C VAL A 245 9.33 -9.01 -21.16
N LYS A 246 9.63 -10.28 -21.52
CA LYS A 246 11.00 -10.81 -21.55
C LYS A 246 11.90 -10.02 -22.49
N LYS A 247 11.40 -9.71 -23.68
CA LYS A 247 12.11 -8.88 -24.67
C LYS A 247 12.33 -7.46 -24.14
N HIS A 248 11.31 -6.86 -23.52
CA HIS A 248 11.37 -5.51 -22.95
C HIS A 248 12.44 -5.41 -21.85
N LEU A 249 12.46 -6.33 -20.90
CA LEU A 249 13.46 -6.42 -19.83
C LEU A 249 14.88 -6.55 -20.42
N LYS A 250 15.07 -7.47 -21.37
CA LYS A 250 16.36 -7.67 -22.05
C LYS A 250 16.81 -6.43 -22.81
N THR A 251 15.92 -5.77 -23.56
CA THR A 251 16.23 -4.57 -24.35
C THR A 251 16.65 -3.39 -23.48
N ASN A 252 16.11 -3.30 -22.27
CA ASN A 252 16.42 -2.23 -21.33
C ASN A 252 17.49 -2.63 -20.29
N SER A 253 18.15 -3.78 -20.46
CA SER A 253 19.18 -4.30 -19.53
C SER A 253 18.69 -4.37 -18.08
N ILE A 254 17.43 -4.77 -17.87
CA ILE A 254 16.85 -4.97 -16.55
C ILE A 254 17.01 -6.44 -16.16
N SER A 255 17.83 -6.72 -15.16
CA SER A 255 17.99 -8.02 -14.54
C SER A 255 16.80 -8.35 -13.65
N VAL A 256 16.49 -9.65 -13.51
CA VAL A 256 15.36 -10.12 -12.68
C VAL A 256 15.89 -11.03 -11.59
N VAL A 257 15.50 -10.75 -10.36
CA VAL A 257 15.74 -11.59 -9.18
C VAL A 257 14.38 -11.93 -8.56
N ALA A 258 14.22 -13.16 -8.08
CA ALA A 258 12.96 -13.54 -7.42
C ALA A 258 12.67 -12.62 -6.22
N TYR A 259 11.41 -12.23 -6.06
CA TYR A 259 11.00 -11.36 -4.95
C TYR A 259 11.35 -11.95 -3.58
N SER A 260 11.30 -13.29 -3.43
CA SER A 260 11.72 -14.01 -2.22
C SER A 260 13.20 -13.82 -1.89
N ASP A 261 14.04 -13.68 -2.90
CA ASP A 261 15.50 -13.66 -2.75
C ASP A 261 16.06 -12.23 -2.58
N ARG A 262 15.16 -11.23 -2.64
CA ARG A 262 15.54 -9.81 -2.60
C ARG A 262 16.42 -9.43 -1.42
N ARG A 263 16.13 -9.99 -0.20
CA ARG A 263 16.86 -9.64 1.02
C ARG A 263 18.34 -9.97 0.89
N ALA A 264 18.65 -11.21 0.54
CA ALA A 264 20.04 -11.65 0.39
C ALA A 264 20.75 -10.92 -0.75
N HIS A 265 20.05 -10.73 -1.87
CA HIS A 265 20.64 -10.06 -3.03
C HIS A 265 20.91 -8.57 -2.78
N ILE A 266 19.96 -7.84 -2.18
CA ILE A 266 20.11 -6.41 -1.82
C ILE A 266 21.29 -6.25 -0.85
N ALA A 267 21.35 -7.03 0.23
CA ALA A 267 22.42 -6.96 1.20
C ALA A 267 23.81 -7.16 0.58
N GLN A 268 23.93 -8.14 -0.32
CA GLN A 268 25.20 -8.44 -0.98
C GLN A 268 25.55 -7.39 -2.04
N HIS A 269 24.58 -6.98 -2.88
CA HIS A 269 24.82 -6.14 -4.04
C HIS A 269 25.08 -4.68 -3.68
N LEU A 270 24.51 -4.18 -2.58
CA LEU A 270 24.70 -2.81 -2.11
C LEU A 270 25.87 -2.63 -1.15
N ASN A 271 26.70 -3.64 -0.96
CA ASN A 271 27.87 -3.56 -0.11
C ASN A 271 28.82 -2.45 -0.58
N GLY A 272 29.07 -1.46 0.27
CA GLY A 272 29.93 -0.30 -0.02
C GLY A 272 29.29 0.81 -0.86
N HIS A 273 28.04 0.65 -1.30
CA HIS A 273 27.30 1.68 -2.05
C HIS A 273 26.72 2.77 -1.16
N ARG A 274 26.52 3.95 -1.74
CA ARG A 274 25.78 5.07 -1.15
C ARG A 274 24.34 5.05 -1.68
N VAL A 275 23.41 4.54 -0.89
CA VAL A 275 22.04 4.24 -1.32
C VAL A 275 21.10 5.38 -0.93
N LEU A 276 20.50 6.04 -1.92
CA LEU A 276 19.43 7.00 -1.68
C LEU A 276 18.17 6.26 -1.25
N LEU A 277 17.64 6.61 -0.08
CA LEU A 277 16.39 6.10 0.45
C LEU A 277 15.47 7.25 0.90
N ASP A 278 14.21 7.13 0.53
CA ASP A 278 13.13 7.99 1.02
C ASP A 278 12.50 7.32 2.24
N ALA A 279 12.75 7.86 3.43
CA ALA A 279 12.31 7.26 4.69
C ALA A 279 10.77 7.22 4.86
N ASP A 280 10.03 8.04 4.11
CA ASP A 280 8.56 7.99 4.07
C ASP A 280 8.03 6.95 3.08
N ALA A 281 8.87 6.44 2.18
CA ALA A 281 8.50 5.55 1.08
C ALA A 281 9.22 4.19 1.11
N VAL A 282 9.97 3.92 2.17
CA VAL A 282 10.62 2.64 2.43
C VAL A 282 10.18 2.12 3.79
N ASN A 283 9.89 0.82 3.89
CA ASN A 283 9.56 0.20 5.16
C ASN A 283 10.81 -0.01 6.04
N HIS A 284 10.60 -0.08 7.35
CA HIS A 284 11.68 -0.23 8.33
C HIS A 284 12.51 -1.51 8.11
N ALA A 285 11.89 -2.62 7.67
CA ALA A 285 12.63 -3.87 7.43
C ALA A 285 13.70 -3.73 6.34
N VAL A 286 13.44 -2.96 5.30
CA VAL A 286 14.42 -2.67 4.23
C VAL A 286 15.52 -1.75 4.74
N TYR A 287 15.17 -0.75 5.55
CA TYR A 287 16.16 0.16 6.14
C TYR A 287 17.09 -0.61 7.08
N ALA A 288 16.53 -1.39 8.00
CA ALA A 288 17.28 -2.22 8.94
C ALA A 288 18.19 -3.25 8.23
N LEU A 289 17.73 -3.82 7.11
CA LEU A 289 18.54 -4.70 6.27
C LEU A 289 19.84 -4.01 5.80
N LEU A 290 19.74 -2.77 5.33
CA LEU A 290 20.92 -2.03 4.85
C LEU A 290 21.86 -1.65 5.99
N GLU A 291 21.34 -1.27 7.15
CA GLU A 291 22.17 -0.94 8.31
C GLU A 291 22.85 -2.16 8.96
N GLN A 292 22.16 -3.31 8.99
CA GLN A 292 22.62 -4.47 9.79
C GLN A 292 23.30 -5.57 8.99
N GLU A 293 22.91 -5.76 7.74
CA GLU A 293 23.36 -6.90 6.89
C GLU A 293 24.19 -6.46 5.67
N SER A 294 24.29 -5.15 5.43
CA SER A 294 25.06 -4.57 4.33
C SER A 294 26.05 -3.55 4.88
N SER A 295 27.15 -3.33 4.17
CA SER A 295 28.05 -2.18 4.42
C SER A 295 27.64 -0.97 3.59
N ALA A 296 26.36 -0.84 3.25
CA ALA A 296 25.82 0.29 2.52
C ALA A 296 25.78 1.55 3.40
N TYR A 297 25.98 2.70 2.77
CA TYR A 297 25.80 4.00 3.41
C TYR A 297 24.45 4.57 2.97
N VAL A 298 23.49 4.64 3.87
CA VAL A 298 22.17 5.21 3.57
C VAL A 298 22.29 6.73 3.45
N VAL A 299 21.86 7.25 2.31
CA VAL A 299 21.69 8.69 2.06
C VAL A 299 20.17 8.96 2.15
N ALA A 300 19.76 9.65 3.22
CA ALA A 300 18.35 10.01 3.40
C ALA A 300 17.96 11.15 2.45
N GLY A 301 16.88 11.00 1.73
CA GLY A 301 16.39 12.03 0.80
C GLY A 301 15.14 11.57 0.03
N GLU A 302 14.46 12.54 -0.57
CA GLU A 302 13.27 12.24 -1.39
C GLU A 302 13.65 11.44 -2.64
N ARG A 303 12.82 10.45 -2.99
CA ARG A 303 13.01 9.69 -4.22
C ARG A 303 12.75 10.57 -5.46
N PRO A 304 13.69 10.67 -6.40
CA PRO A 304 13.56 11.55 -7.55
C PRO A 304 12.42 11.16 -8.50
N THR A 305 12.00 9.90 -8.46
CA THR A 305 10.90 9.36 -9.26
C THR A 305 9.56 10.04 -8.94
N ALA A 306 9.30 10.43 -7.70
CA ALA A 306 8.08 11.13 -7.31
C ALA A 306 7.88 12.41 -8.13
N LEU A 307 8.90 13.27 -8.17
CA LEU A 307 8.85 14.52 -8.93
C LEU A 307 8.87 14.28 -10.45
N LEU A 308 9.73 13.38 -10.94
CA LEU A 308 9.84 13.09 -12.37
C LEU A 308 8.53 12.50 -12.94
N LYS A 309 7.87 11.59 -12.21
CA LYS A 309 6.58 11.00 -12.59
C LYS A 309 5.43 12.03 -12.52
N SER A 310 5.45 12.95 -11.57
CA SER A 310 4.42 13.98 -11.43
C SER A 310 4.36 14.94 -12.64
N ARG A 311 5.51 15.17 -13.30
CA ARG A 311 5.62 16.06 -14.48
C ARG A 311 5.31 15.29 -15.75
N LYS A 312 4.05 15.41 -16.23
CA LYS A 312 3.59 14.74 -17.46
C LYS A 312 4.23 15.35 -18.70
N ASN A 313 4.74 14.50 -19.59
CA ASN A 313 5.20 14.92 -20.90
C ASN A 313 4.00 15.21 -21.85
N LYS A 314 4.29 15.76 -23.04
CA LYS A 314 3.24 16.14 -23.99
C LYS A 314 2.34 14.96 -24.40
N ALA A 315 2.91 13.77 -24.60
CA ALA A 315 2.14 12.59 -24.98
C ALA A 315 1.23 12.12 -23.84
N GLU A 316 1.73 12.10 -22.61
CA GLU A 316 0.94 11.77 -21.42
C GLU A 316 -0.21 12.76 -21.23
N LEU A 317 0.02 14.07 -21.47
CA LEU A 317 -1.03 15.08 -21.40
C LEU A 317 -2.12 14.86 -22.47
N GLU A 318 -1.77 14.52 -23.69
CA GLU A 318 -2.75 14.24 -24.75
C GLU A 318 -3.56 12.95 -24.43
N LEU A 319 -2.91 11.91 -23.88
CA LEU A 319 -3.59 10.70 -23.42
C LEU A 319 -4.56 11.02 -22.27
N LEU A 320 -4.16 11.84 -21.31
CA LEU A 320 -5.04 12.26 -20.21
C LEU A 320 -6.26 13.01 -20.72
N LYS A 321 -6.09 13.98 -21.65
CA LYS A 321 -7.21 14.71 -22.26
C LYS A 321 -8.17 13.77 -22.98
N GLU A 322 -7.64 12.81 -23.75
CA GLU A 322 -8.47 11.83 -24.44
C GLU A 322 -9.21 10.91 -23.45
N THR A 323 -8.53 10.45 -22.41
CA THR A 323 -9.16 9.65 -21.36
C THR A 323 -10.28 10.40 -20.67
N MET A 324 -10.06 11.67 -20.29
CA MET A 324 -11.10 12.52 -19.69
C MET A 324 -12.29 12.76 -20.62
N ARG A 325 -12.05 12.90 -21.93
CA ARG A 325 -13.11 13.03 -22.93
C ARG A 325 -13.95 11.75 -23.05
N GLN A 326 -13.30 10.58 -23.04
CA GLN A 326 -13.98 9.28 -23.08
C GLN A 326 -14.77 9.03 -21.79
N ASP A 327 -14.21 9.34 -20.63
CA ASP A 327 -14.88 9.20 -19.34
C ASP A 327 -16.08 10.17 -19.23
N GLY A 328 -15.93 11.41 -19.67
CA GLY A 328 -17.05 12.38 -19.74
C GLY A 328 -18.19 11.88 -20.63
N ALA A 329 -17.88 11.25 -21.77
CA ALA A 329 -18.91 10.67 -22.63
C ALA A 329 -19.60 9.46 -21.94
N ALA A 330 -18.84 8.62 -21.23
CA ALA A 330 -19.42 7.50 -20.45
C ALA A 330 -20.36 8.00 -19.36
N LEU A 331 -19.97 9.06 -18.64
CA LEU A 331 -20.83 9.69 -17.62
C LEU A 331 -22.11 10.28 -18.23
N CYS A 332 -22.03 10.94 -19.37
CA CYS A 332 -23.24 11.46 -20.06
C CYS A 332 -24.21 10.34 -20.44
N GLU A 333 -23.73 9.22 -20.98
CA GLU A 333 -24.55 8.07 -21.32
C GLU A 333 -25.13 7.39 -20.06
N PHE A 334 -24.33 7.29 -19.01
CA PHE A 334 -24.79 6.79 -17.71
C PHE A 334 -25.95 7.63 -17.16
N PHE A 335 -25.81 8.96 -17.11
CA PHE A 335 -26.85 9.83 -16.57
C PHE A 335 -28.11 9.84 -17.45
N ALA A 336 -27.97 9.82 -18.79
CA ALA A 336 -29.14 9.71 -19.67
C ALA A 336 -29.92 8.42 -19.40
N ARG A 337 -29.24 7.31 -19.25
CA ARG A 337 -29.89 6.03 -18.93
C ARG A 337 -30.52 6.03 -17.54
N LEU A 338 -29.84 6.63 -16.53
CA LEU A 338 -30.41 6.75 -15.20
C LEU A 338 -31.70 7.61 -15.22
N ASP A 339 -31.72 8.73 -15.96
CA ASP A 339 -32.91 9.56 -16.10
C ASP A 339 -34.08 8.81 -16.76
N GLU A 340 -33.81 7.98 -17.78
CA GLU A 340 -34.82 7.10 -18.41
C GLU A 340 -35.39 6.09 -17.42
N MET A 341 -34.52 5.38 -16.67
CA MET A 341 -34.95 4.41 -15.66
C MET A 341 -35.83 5.05 -14.57
N LEU A 342 -35.42 6.20 -14.06
CA LEU A 342 -36.19 6.94 -13.04
C LEU A 342 -37.54 7.45 -13.59
N TRP A 343 -37.57 7.88 -14.86
CA TRP A 343 -38.79 8.30 -15.53
C TRP A 343 -39.78 7.14 -15.68
N ASP A 344 -39.28 5.94 -15.97
CA ASP A 344 -40.09 4.72 -16.09
C ASP A 344 -40.48 4.13 -14.70
N GLY A 345 -40.06 4.76 -13.62
CA GLY A 345 -40.38 4.38 -12.25
C GLY A 345 -39.49 3.25 -11.70
N GLU A 346 -38.37 2.96 -12.36
CA GLU A 346 -37.38 2.02 -11.84
C GLU A 346 -36.61 2.67 -10.68
N MET A 347 -36.20 1.84 -9.71
CA MET A 347 -35.45 2.28 -8.52
C MET A 347 -34.18 1.42 -8.39
N PRO A 348 -33.15 1.70 -9.17
CA PRO A 348 -31.91 0.94 -9.10
C PRO A 348 -31.20 1.12 -7.76
N THR A 349 -30.54 0.08 -7.30
CA THR A 349 -29.69 0.13 -6.11
C THR A 349 -28.39 0.87 -6.40
N GLU A 350 -27.72 1.30 -5.33
CA GLU A 350 -26.39 1.95 -5.42
C GLU A 350 -25.36 1.05 -6.11
N GLN A 351 -25.40 -0.27 -5.86
CA GLN A 351 -24.54 -1.24 -6.51
C GLN A 351 -24.82 -1.38 -8.00
N GLU A 352 -26.11 -1.49 -8.40
CA GLU A 352 -26.51 -1.55 -9.82
C GLU A 352 -26.06 -0.30 -10.59
N LEU A 353 -26.12 0.87 -9.95
CA LEU A 353 -25.63 2.12 -10.55
C LEU A 353 -24.10 2.13 -10.70
N ALA A 354 -23.37 1.62 -9.71
CA ALA A 354 -21.90 1.48 -9.80
C ALA A 354 -21.51 0.53 -10.95
N GLU A 355 -22.19 -0.61 -11.07
CA GLU A 355 -21.98 -1.59 -12.15
C GLU A 355 -22.35 -1.01 -13.52
N MET A 356 -23.43 -0.23 -13.60
CA MET A 356 -23.84 0.45 -14.83
C MET A 356 -22.79 1.46 -15.29
N LEU A 357 -22.24 2.28 -14.38
CA LEU A 357 -21.17 3.21 -14.72
C LEU A 357 -19.91 2.48 -15.19
N HIS A 358 -19.51 1.40 -14.50
CA HIS A 358 -18.43 0.53 -14.95
C HIS A 358 -18.66 0.01 -16.37
N ALA A 359 -19.87 -0.48 -16.65
CA ALA A 359 -20.23 -0.99 -17.97
C ALA A 359 -20.15 0.08 -19.07
N GLU A 360 -20.55 1.32 -18.79
CA GLU A 360 -20.43 2.43 -19.76
C GLU A 360 -18.96 2.80 -20.02
N ARG A 361 -18.11 2.80 -19.00
CA ARG A 361 -16.66 2.99 -19.12
C ARG A 361 -16.00 1.86 -19.91
N ALA A 362 -16.38 0.62 -19.64
CA ALA A 362 -15.83 -0.57 -20.30
C ALA A 362 -16.09 -0.61 -21.83
N LYS A 363 -17.10 0.11 -22.33
CA LYS A 363 -17.34 0.26 -23.77
C LYS A 363 -16.30 1.16 -24.47
N ARG A 364 -15.50 1.93 -23.72
CA ARG A 364 -14.57 2.89 -24.29
C ARG A 364 -13.31 2.22 -24.79
N LYS A 365 -12.81 2.71 -25.94
CA LYS A 365 -11.59 2.18 -26.54
C LYS A 365 -10.40 2.39 -25.61
N GLY A 366 -9.69 1.32 -25.31
CA GLY A 366 -8.50 1.36 -24.46
C GLY A 366 -8.78 1.33 -22.95
N PHE A 367 -10.02 1.06 -22.55
CA PHE A 367 -10.36 0.80 -21.16
C PHE A 367 -9.55 -0.41 -20.63
N VAL A 368 -8.97 -0.26 -19.45
CA VAL A 368 -8.20 -1.30 -18.74
C VAL A 368 -8.92 -1.69 -17.45
N CYS A 369 -9.21 -0.71 -16.62
CA CYS A 369 -9.95 -0.84 -15.37
C CYS A 369 -10.47 0.53 -14.94
N ASP A 370 -11.36 0.57 -13.97
CA ASP A 370 -11.69 1.84 -13.29
C ASP A 370 -10.45 2.36 -12.57
N SER A 371 -10.31 3.68 -12.51
CA SER A 371 -9.21 4.33 -11.77
C SER A 371 -9.48 4.42 -10.27
N PHE A 372 -10.75 4.21 -9.88
CA PHE A 372 -11.21 4.21 -8.49
C PHE A 372 -12.56 3.48 -8.42
N PRO A 373 -12.86 2.74 -7.33
CA PRO A 373 -14.20 2.16 -7.12
C PRO A 373 -15.26 3.26 -7.11
N ALA A 374 -16.34 3.09 -7.87
CA ALA A 374 -17.40 4.08 -7.90
C ALA A 374 -18.05 4.22 -6.52
N ILE A 375 -18.15 5.45 -6.01
CA ILE A 375 -18.90 5.75 -4.78
C ILE A 375 -20.28 6.24 -5.22
N VAL A 376 -21.27 5.38 -5.05
CA VAL A 376 -22.68 5.71 -5.33
C VAL A 376 -23.44 5.62 -4.01
N ALA A 377 -24.02 6.73 -3.57
CA ALA A 377 -24.67 6.80 -2.27
C ALA A 377 -25.97 7.60 -2.35
N PHE A 378 -27.03 7.08 -1.73
CA PHE A 378 -28.35 7.68 -1.65
C PHE A 378 -28.86 7.79 -0.21
N GLY A 379 -29.62 8.82 0.10
CA GLY A 379 -30.21 9.03 1.42
C GLY A 379 -29.17 9.14 2.53
N ALA A 380 -29.29 8.30 3.57
CA ALA A 380 -28.37 8.30 4.71
C ALA A 380 -26.94 7.91 4.35
N ASN A 381 -26.74 7.08 3.31
CA ASN A 381 -25.43 6.65 2.86
C ASN A 381 -24.63 7.83 2.23
N ALA A 382 -25.32 8.81 1.62
CA ALA A 382 -24.70 9.98 1.04
C ALA A 382 -23.99 10.89 2.07
N ALA A 383 -24.23 10.68 3.36
CA ALA A 383 -23.51 11.38 4.42
C ALA A 383 -22.13 10.76 4.74
N LEU A 384 -21.80 9.59 4.15
CA LEU A 384 -20.53 8.89 4.37
C LEU A 384 -19.53 9.28 3.25
N PRO A 385 -18.46 10.03 3.55
CA PRO A 385 -17.52 10.54 2.51
C PRO A 385 -16.83 9.44 1.70
N HIS A 386 -16.68 8.25 2.27
CA HIS A 386 -16.04 7.08 1.67
C HIS A 386 -16.93 5.84 1.76
N TYR A 387 -18.22 6.03 1.46
CA TYR A 387 -19.17 4.92 1.35
C TYR A 387 -18.77 3.95 0.24
N ASN A 388 -18.78 2.64 0.54
CA ASN A 388 -18.52 1.55 -0.41
C ASN A 388 -19.19 0.25 0.05
#